data_29b79222c2c2d078a629e237ff0d99b5
#
_entry.id   29b79222c2c2d078a629e237ff0d99b5
#
_cell.length_a   1.000
_cell.length_b   1.000
_cell.length_c   1.000
_cell.angle_alpha   90.00
_cell.angle_beta   90.00
_cell.angle_gamma   90.00
#
_symmetry.space_group_name_H-M   'P 1'
#
loop_
_entity.id
_entity.type
_entity.pdbx_description
1 polymer ?
#
loop_
_entity_poly.entity_id
_entity_poly.type
_entity_poly.pdbx_seq_one_letter_code
_entity_poly.pdbx_strand_id
1 'polypeptide(L)'
;EHAAASPDTAHAAGDAPHCGYADADHWGELAEEFATCSTGVEQSPIELTRATPAVIADAELAYVPAAASVTDNGHTVQVNLTAAGTAMIDGHEYSLEQFHFHAPSEHTVDGVQAHFVHADADGNLAVIGVMIVEGAPHPLFDAIIAAVPGNEEEAPLTVQVDARTLMPTTLMAYRYPGSLTTPPCTEG
;
A
#
# COMPACT_ATOMS: atom_id res chain seq x y z
N GLU A 1 -51.34 0.97 -32.00
CA GLU A 1 -50.54 -0.21 -31.61
C GLU A 1 -49.31 0.29 -30.84
N HIS A 2 -49.37 0.03 -29.54
CA HIS A 2 -48.38 0.48 -28.59
C HIS A 2 -47.30 -0.57 -28.51
N ALA A 3 -46.04 -0.17 -28.87
CA ALA A 3 -44.88 -0.95 -28.49
C ALA A 3 -44.44 -0.53 -27.09
N ALA A 4 -44.47 -1.48 -26.17
CA ALA A 4 -44.01 -1.32 -24.82
C ALA A 4 -42.48 -1.27 -24.81
N ALA A 5 -41.89 -0.19 -24.26
CA ALA A 5 -40.50 -0.09 -23.94
C ALA A 5 -40.21 -0.90 -22.67
N SER A 6 -39.30 -1.85 -22.74
CA SER A 6 -38.73 -2.54 -21.57
C SER A 6 -37.91 -1.57 -20.74
N PRO A 7 -37.99 -1.60 -19.41
CA PRO A 7 -37.11 -0.81 -18.58
C PRO A 7 -35.71 -1.43 -18.58
N ASP A 8 -34.77 -0.68 -19.12
CA ASP A 8 -33.34 -0.93 -19.03
C ASP A 8 -32.93 -0.77 -17.57
N THR A 9 -32.76 -1.90 -16.88
CA THR A 9 -32.18 -1.91 -15.52
C THR A 9 -30.65 -1.77 -15.68
N ALA A 10 -30.21 -0.53 -15.90
CA ALA A 10 -28.83 -0.17 -15.62
C ALA A 10 -28.62 -0.36 -14.11
N HIS A 11 -27.93 -1.42 -13.73
CA HIS A 11 -27.32 -1.53 -12.41
C HIS A 11 -26.26 -0.45 -12.36
N ALA A 12 -26.56 0.66 -11.69
CA ALA A 12 -25.55 1.58 -11.22
C ALA A 12 -24.61 0.75 -10.34
N ALA A 13 -23.36 0.62 -10.75
CA ALA A 13 -22.30 0.25 -9.83
C ALA A 13 -22.36 1.28 -8.71
N GLY A 14 -22.75 0.85 -7.50
CA GLY A 14 -22.77 1.74 -6.34
C GLY A 14 -21.36 2.28 -6.17
N ASP A 15 -21.22 3.61 -6.10
CA ASP A 15 -19.98 4.22 -5.69
C ASP A 15 -19.59 3.59 -4.36
N ALA A 16 -18.38 2.98 -4.31
CA ALA A 16 -17.82 2.52 -3.05
C ALA A 16 -17.79 3.72 -2.09
N PRO A 17 -18.11 3.55 -0.81
CA PRO A 17 -18.12 4.67 0.13
C PRO A 17 -16.74 5.32 0.15
N HIS A 18 -16.70 6.64 -0.06
CA HIS A 18 -15.45 7.40 -0.08
C HIS A 18 -14.87 7.47 1.33
N CYS A 19 -13.71 6.85 1.54
CA CYS A 19 -13.00 6.84 2.82
C CYS A 19 -11.91 7.91 2.85
N GLY A 20 -12.27 9.14 3.23
CA GLY A 20 -11.29 10.21 3.42
C GLY A 20 -10.55 10.08 4.76
N TYR A 21 -9.26 10.47 4.81
CA TYR A 21 -8.47 10.44 6.06
C TYR A 21 -9.00 11.35 7.16
N ALA A 22 -9.81 12.36 6.82
CA ALA A 22 -10.44 13.23 7.82
C ALA A 22 -11.45 12.50 8.71
N ASP A 23 -12.00 11.38 8.24
CA ASP A 23 -13.03 10.59 8.90
C ASP A 23 -12.53 9.19 9.27
N ALA A 24 -11.20 9.00 9.42
CA ALA A 24 -10.59 7.70 9.68
C ALA A 24 -11.17 6.98 10.92
N ASP A 25 -11.51 7.71 11.97
CA ASP A 25 -12.13 7.17 13.19
C ASP A 25 -13.53 6.56 12.95
N HIS A 26 -14.15 6.85 11.80
CA HIS A 26 -15.50 6.40 11.43
C HIS A 26 -15.53 5.44 10.24
N TRP A 27 -14.37 5.03 9.71
CA TRP A 27 -14.34 4.15 8.54
C TRP A 27 -15.14 2.86 8.71
N GLY A 28 -15.11 2.25 9.90
CA GLY A 28 -15.86 1.04 10.19
C GLY A 28 -17.38 1.19 10.20
N GLU A 29 -17.89 2.44 10.13
CA GLU A 29 -19.32 2.76 10.07
C GLU A 29 -19.81 3.03 8.64
N LEU A 30 -18.87 3.19 7.67
CA LEU A 30 -19.19 3.56 6.30
C LEU A 30 -19.84 2.41 5.51
N ALA A 31 -19.41 1.17 5.76
CA ALA A 31 -19.92 -0.03 5.11
C ALA A 31 -19.73 -1.26 6.01
N GLU A 32 -20.53 -2.30 5.84
CA GLU A 32 -20.44 -3.54 6.63
C GLU A 32 -19.09 -4.24 6.43
N GLU A 33 -18.55 -4.24 5.21
CA GLU A 33 -17.23 -4.77 4.87
C GLU A 33 -16.06 -4.02 5.51
N PHE A 34 -16.28 -2.79 6.02
CA PHE A 34 -15.27 -1.99 6.72
C PHE A 34 -15.31 -2.14 8.25
N ALA A 35 -16.17 -3.00 8.78
CA ALA A 35 -16.36 -3.19 10.22
C ALA A 35 -15.03 -3.47 10.96
N THR A 36 -14.06 -4.14 10.31
CA THR A 36 -12.74 -4.44 10.89
C THR A 36 -11.96 -3.19 11.24
N CYS A 37 -12.17 -2.06 10.54
CA CYS A 37 -11.54 -0.78 10.90
C CYS A 37 -11.91 -0.29 12.32
N SER A 38 -13.06 -0.70 12.86
CA SER A 38 -13.49 -0.36 14.23
C SER A 38 -13.38 -1.51 15.23
N THR A 39 -13.43 -2.76 14.77
CA THR A 39 -13.53 -3.94 15.65
C THR A 39 -12.25 -4.77 15.66
N GLY A 40 -11.32 -4.54 14.74
CA GLY A 40 -10.04 -5.22 14.66
C GLY A 40 -9.18 -5.02 15.90
N VAL A 41 -8.31 -5.97 16.18
CA VAL A 41 -7.44 -6.00 17.38
C VAL A 41 -5.95 -5.97 17.04
N GLU A 42 -5.61 -6.13 15.77
CA GLU A 42 -4.25 -6.10 15.22
C GLU A 42 -4.13 -5.02 14.16
N GLN A 43 -4.63 -3.83 14.45
CA GLN A 43 -4.72 -2.73 13.49
C GLN A 43 -3.39 -1.99 13.31
N SER A 44 -3.21 -1.44 12.10
CA SER A 44 -2.12 -0.53 11.71
C SER A 44 -2.69 0.85 11.37
N PRO A 45 -1.94 1.96 11.56
CA PRO A 45 -0.56 2.03 12.09
C PRO A 45 -0.51 1.95 13.63
N ILE A 46 0.69 1.73 14.18
CA ILE A 46 0.92 1.70 15.63
C ILE A 46 2.02 2.69 16.05
N GLU A 47 2.07 2.98 17.36
CA GLU A 47 3.16 3.73 17.98
C GLU A 47 4.39 2.81 18.19
N LEU A 48 5.47 3.07 17.47
CA LEU A 48 6.69 2.25 17.50
C LEU A 48 7.57 2.47 18.72
N THR A 49 7.35 3.53 19.51
CA THR A 49 8.18 3.87 20.70
C THR A 49 8.06 2.86 21.84
N ARG A 50 7.04 1.98 21.80
CA ARG A 50 6.81 0.94 22.81
C ARG A 50 7.35 -0.43 22.42
N ALA A 51 8.09 -0.53 21.33
CA ALA A 51 8.62 -1.79 20.84
C ALA A 51 9.59 -2.43 21.87
N THR A 52 9.50 -3.74 22.00
CA THR A 52 10.43 -4.51 22.83
C THR A 52 11.61 -4.95 21.96
N PRO A 53 12.87 -4.67 22.37
CA PRO A 53 14.03 -5.17 21.63
C PRO A 53 14.01 -6.71 21.55
N ALA A 54 14.16 -7.22 20.34
CA ALA A 54 14.21 -8.66 20.05
C ALA A 54 15.21 -8.94 18.92
N VAL A 55 15.71 -10.17 18.87
CA VAL A 55 16.41 -10.67 17.69
C VAL A 55 15.36 -11.27 16.78
N ILE A 56 15.11 -10.60 15.65
CA ILE A 56 14.21 -11.08 14.62
C ILE A 56 15.03 -11.52 13.40
N ALA A 57 14.52 -12.50 12.65
CA ALA A 57 15.12 -12.87 11.38
C ALA A 57 14.95 -11.70 10.39
N ASP A 58 16.01 -11.40 9.64
CA ASP A 58 15.93 -10.42 8.56
C ASP A 58 15.00 -10.94 7.45
N ALA A 59 14.28 -10.04 6.80
CA ALA A 59 13.59 -10.36 5.56
C ALA A 59 14.64 -10.53 4.45
N GLU A 60 14.57 -11.62 3.70
CA GLU A 60 15.41 -11.83 2.53
C GLU A 60 14.73 -11.24 1.29
N LEU A 61 15.28 -10.14 0.75
CA LEU A 61 14.69 -9.41 -0.36
C LEU A 61 15.36 -9.81 -1.68
N ALA A 62 14.64 -10.52 -2.52
CA ALA A 62 15.06 -10.97 -3.85
C ALA A 62 14.43 -10.13 -4.97
N TYR A 63 14.36 -8.80 -4.79
CA TYR A 63 13.78 -7.90 -5.79
C TYR A 63 14.64 -7.82 -7.04
N VAL A 64 13.98 -7.59 -8.17
CA VAL A 64 14.60 -7.39 -9.48
C VAL A 64 14.01 -6.16 -10.16
N PRO A 65 14.77 -5.51 -11.07
CA PRO A 65 14.21 -4.42 -11.88
C PRO A 65 12.97 -4.86 -12.66
N ALA A 66 11.87 -4.13 -12.53
CA ALA A 66 10.56 -4.49 -13.05
C ALA A 66 9.92 -3.39 -13.87
N ALA A 67 9.05 -3.76 -14.79
CA ALA A 67 8.14 -2.81 -15.42
C ALA A 67 7.13 -2.32 -14.38
N ALA A 68 6.74 -1.04 -14.50
CA ALA A 68 5.86 -0.41 -13.53
C ALA A 68 4.90 0.58 -14.19
N SER A 69 3.81 0.86 -13.49
CA SER A 69 2.87 1.93 -13.77
C SER A 69 2.59 2.74 -12.52
N VAL A 70 2.13 3.96 -12.70
CA VAL A 70 1.79 4.88 -11.60
C VAL A 70 0.33 5.21 -11.67
N THR A 71 -0.34 5.21 -10.52
CA THR A 71 -1.72 5.63 -10.36
C THR A 71 -1.81 6.62 -9.21
N ASP A 72 -2.55 7.71 -9.38
CA ASP A 72 -3.07 8.51 -8.28
C ASP A 72 -4.47 7.96 -7.97
N ASN A 73 -4.62 7.27 -6.83
CA ASN A 73 -5.88 6.65 -6.43
C ASN A 73 -6.75 7.55 -5.52
N GLY A 74 -6.43 8.84 -5.46
CA GLY A 74 -7.12 9.82 -4.61
C GLY A 74 -6.66 9.82 -3.14
N HIS A 75 -5.93 8.80 -2.70
CA HIS A 75 -5.36 8.70 -1.36
C HIS A 75 -3.84 8.82 -1.38
N THR A 76 -3.20 8.26 -2.39
CA THR A 76 -1.75 8.24 -2.53
C THR A 76 -1.34 8.05 -3.99
N VAL A 77 -0.08 8.34 -4.27
CA VAL A 77 0.60 7.91 -5.50
C VAL A 77 1.09 6.47 -5.29
N GLN A 78 0.54 5.55 -6.08
CA GLN A 78 0.86 4.13 -6.05
C GLN A 78 1.65 3.72 -7.29
N VAL A 79 2.66 2.89 -7.10
CA VAL A 79 3.48 2.30 -8.16
C VAL A 79 3.20 0.81 -8.22
N ASN A 80 2.49 0.36 -9.24
CA ASN A 80 2.20 -1.04 -9.50
C ASN A 80 3.38 -1.68 -10.21
N LEU A 81 3.75 -2.89 -9.82
CA LEU A 81 4.93 -3.59 -10.33
C LEU A 81 4.53 -4.91 -11.00
N THR A 82 5.30 -5.30 -12.01
CA THR A 82 5.08 -6.58 -12.70
C THR A 82 6.32 -7.45 -12.56
N ALA A 83 6.19 -8.58 -11.86
CA ALA A 83 7.29 -9.54 -11.64
C ALA A 83 8.55 -8.88 -11.01
N ALA A 84 8.35 -8.10 -9.94
CA ALA A 84 9.40 -7.35 -9.26
C ALA A 84 10.25 -8.18 -8.28
N GLY A 85 10.01 -9.48 -8.21
CA GLY A 85 10.71 -10.39 -7.29
C GLY A 85 9.94 -10.59 -5.99
N THR A 86 10.60 -11.18 -5.00
CA THR A 86 9.96 -11.67 -3.78
C THR A 86 10.65 -11.18 -2.51
N ALA A 87 9.94 -11.30 -1.39
CA ALA A 87 10.48 -11.21 -0.04
C ALA A 87 10.20 -12.53 0.69
N MET A 88 11.22 -13.07 1.37
CA MET A 88 11.04 -14.18 2.31
C MET A 88 10.91 -13.61 3.72
N ILE A 89 9.75 -13.79 4.33
CA ILE A 89 9.43 -13.27 5.67
C ILE A 89 8.94 -14.44 6.52
N ASP A 90 9.62 -14.75 7.62
CA ASP A 90 9.33 -15.91 8.50
C ASP A 90 9.27 -17.26 7.77
N GLY A 91 10.03 -17.42 6.69
CA GLY A 91 10.02 -18.64 5.89
C GLY A 91 8.85 -18.77 4.91
N HIS A 92 8.06 -17.70 4.75
CA HIS A 92 7.01 -17.59 3.75
C HIS A 92 7.43 -16.63 2.63
N GLU A 93 7.19 -17.03 1.39
CA GLU A 93 7.51 -16.22 0.21
C GLU A 93 6.32 -15.36 -0.20
N TYR A 94 6.58 -14.06 -0.41
CA TYR A 94 5.61 -13.08 -0.84
C TYR A 94 6.13 -12.34 -2.07
N SER A 95 5.33 -12.21 -3.12
CA SER A 95 5.64 -11.44 -4.32
C SER A 95 5.43 -9.95 -4.07
N LEU A 96 6.37 -9.09 -4.51
CA LEU A 96 6.20 -7.65 -4.45
C LEU A 96 5.23 -7.20 -5.55
N GLU A 97 4.08 -6.62 -5.14
CA GLU A 97 3.00 -6.21 -6.03
C GLU A 97 3.03 -4.70 -6.32
N GLN A 98 3.21 -3.88 -5.31
CA GLN A 98 3.16 -2.43 -5.42
C GLN A 98 3.86 -1.75 -4.25
N PHE A 99 4.16 -0.45 -4.41
CA PHE A 99 4.46 0.42 -3.28
C PHE A 99 3.79 1.78 -3.44
N HIS A 100 3.53 2.44 -2.32
CA HIS A 100 2.88 3.74 -2.26
C HIS A 100 3.42 4.58 -1.10
N PHE A 101 3.04 5.85 -1.03
CA PHE A 101 3.64 6.81 -0.12
C PHE A 101 2.60 7.44 0.81
N HIS A 102 3.02 7.73 2.04
CA HIS A 102 2.26 8.47 3.03
C HIS A 102 3.06 9.66 3.54
N ALA A 103 2.48 10.86 3.42
CA ALA A 103 3.05 12.11 3.90
C ALA A 103 1.98 12.90 4.68
N PRO A 104 2.09 13.04 6.02
CA PRO A 104 3.13 12.49 6.89
C PRO A 104 3.11 10.96 6.99
N SER A 105 4.15 10.36 7.62
CA SER A 105 4.19 8.94 7.94
C SER A 105 2.98 8.53 8.79
N GLU A 106 2.37 7.39 8.47
CA GLU A 106 1.24 6.85 9.26
C GLU A 106 1.70 6.28 10.60
N HIS A 107 2.87 5.63 10.66
CA HIS A 107 3.48 5.27 11.94
C HIS A 107 4.03 6.52 12.63
N THR A 108 4.00 6.54 13.97
CA THR A 108 4.37 7.71 14.76
C THR A 108 5.89 7.94 14.81
N VAL A 109 6.46 8.29 13.66
CA VAL A 109 7.81 8.81 13.47
C VAL A 109 7.76 9.94 12.46
N ASP A 110 8.65 10.93 12.58
CA ASP A 110 8.71 12.05 11.65
C ASP A 110 9.12 11.59 10.24
N GLY A 111 8.57 12.22 9.22
CA GLY A 111 8.97 12.02 7.83
C GLY A 111 7.84 11.54 6.92
N VAL A 112 8.22 10.89 5.84
CA VAL A 112 7.36 10.23 4.85
C VAL A 112 7.59 8.72 4.96
N GLN A 113 6.59 7.94 4.66
CA GLN A 113 6.68 6.49 4.67
C GLN A 113 6.32 5.93 3.30
N ALA A 114 7.07 4.94 2.83
CA ALA A 114 6.68 4.11 1.70
C ALA A 114 6.27 2.73 2.22
N HIS A 115 5.11 2.23 1.80
CA HIS A 115 4.66 0.87 2.04
C HIS A 115 4.91 0.02 0.80
N PHE A 116 5.68 -1.06 0.96
CA PHE A 116 5.91 -2.08 -0.05
C PHE A 116 4.99 -3.25 0.26
N VAL A 117 3.94 -3.40 -0.54
CA VAL A 117 2.90 -4.42 -0.34
C VAL A 117 3.26 -5.66 -1.14
N HIS A 118 3.22 -6.79 -0.47
CA HIS A 118 3.51 -8.10 -1.02
C HIS A 118 2.32 -9.03 -0.80
N ALA A 119 2.15 -10.01 -1.68
CA ALA A 119 1.14 -11.05 -1.56
C ALA A 119 1.77 -12.44 -1.73
N ASP A 120 1.31 -13.42 -0.95
CA ASP A 120 1.62 -14.82 -1.18
C ASP A 120 0.66 -15.46 -2.19
N ALA A 121 0.85 -16.75 -2.47
CA ALA A 121 0.02 -17.48 -3.43
C ALA A 121 -1.45 -17.66 -3.00
N ASP A 122 -1.73 -17.52 -1.71
CA ASP A 122 -3.07 -17.63 -1.12
C ASP A 122 -3.74 -16.26 -0.97
N GLY A 123 -3.02 -15.16 -1.26
CA GLY A 123 -3.49 -13.79 -1.17
C GLY A 123 -3.30 -13.14 0.21
N ASN A 124 -2.57 -13.79 1.12
CA ASN A 124 -2.19 -13.15 2.37
C ASN A 124 -1.15 -12.05 2.10
N LEU A 125 -1.22 -10.98 2.87
CA LEU A 125 -0.40 -9.80 2.65
C LEU A 125 0.75 -9.70 3.66
N ALA A 126 1.87 -9.15 3.19
CA ALA A 126 2.95 -8.68 4.04
C ALA A 126 3.38 -7.28 3.56
N VAL A 127 3.54 -6.34 4.49
CA VAL A 127 3.90 -4.96 4.18
C VAL A 127 5.23 -4.60 4.81
N ILE A 128 6.16 -4.07 4.00
CA ILE A 128 7.42 -3.51 4.49
C ILE A 128 7.30 -1.99 4.42
N GLY A 129 7.26 -1.33 5.58
CA GLY A 129 7.28 0.11 5.69
C GLY A 129 8.72 0.65 5.72
N VAL A 130 9.05 1.57 4.82
CA VAL A 130 10.36 2.24 4.77
C VAL A 130 10.18 3.72 5.07
N MET A 131 10.90 4.21 6.09
CA MET A 131 10.90 5.62 6.45
C MET A 131 11.77 6.42 5.49
N ILE A 132 11.24 7.52 4.98
CA ILE A 132 11.89 8.42 4.03
C ILE A 132 12.08 9.77 4.70
N VAL A 133 13.32 10.25 4.70
CA VAL A 133 13.68 11.58 5.19
C VAL A 133 14.22 12.44 4.06
N GLU A 134 14.17 13.76 4.23
CA GLU A 134 14.73 14.69 3.27
C GLU A 134 16.23 14.42 3.04
N GLY A 135 16.64 14.37 1.77
CA GLY A 135 18.00 14.04 1.39
C GLY A 135 18.36 14.45 -0.04
N ALA A 136 19.31 13.77 -0.61
CA ALA A 136 19.69 14.00 -2.01
C ALA A 136 18.56 13.56 -2.97
N PRO A 137 18.40 14.21 -4.13
CA PRO A 137 17.45 13.78 -5.16
C PRO A 137 17.65 12.30 -5.54
N HIS A 138 16.55 11.59 -5.71
CA HIS A 138 16.58 10.19 -6.12
C HIS A 138 15.93 10.06 -7.50
N PRO A 139 16.65 9.58 -8.54
CA PRO A 139 16.17 9.57 -9.93
C PRO A 139 14.84 8.82 -10.13
N LEU A 140 14.57 7.78 -9.32
CA LEU A 140 13.32 7.03 -9.39
C LEU A 140 12.14 7.90 -8.92
N PHE A 141 12.30 8.71 -7.87
CA PHE A 141 11.25 9.62 -7.42
C PHE A 141 10.95 10.69 -8.47
N ASP A 142 11.99 11.24 -9.13
CA ASP A 142 11.80 12.20 -10.21
C ASP A 142 10.98 11.56 -11.37
N ALA A 143 11.25 10.30 -11.71
CA ALA A 143 10.53 9.58 -12.75
C ALA A 143 9.08 9.29 -12.35
N ILE A 144 8.83 8.89 -11.10
CA ILE A 144 7.48 8.66 -10.57
C ILE A 144 6.69 9.96 -10.60
N ILE A 145 7.22 11.04 -10.03
CA ILE A 145 6.54 12.36 -9.97
C ILE A 145 6.18 12.86 -11.38
N ALA A 146 7.10 12.69 -12.35
CA ALA A 146 6.86 13.10 -13.73
C ALA A 146 5.79 12.25 -14.45
N ALA A 147 5.51 11.05 -13.97
CA ALA A 147 4.57 10.12 -14.57
C ALA A 147 3.20 10.11 -13.90
N VAL A 148 3.03 10.75 -12.72
CA VAL A 148 1.74 10.80 -12.02
C VAL A 148 0.67 11.38 -12.96
N PRO A 149 -0.39 10.61 -13.29
CA PRO A 149 -1.48 11.12 -14.12
C PRO A 149 -2.31 12.14 -13.32
N GLY A 150 -2.87 13.14 -14.04
CA GLY A 150 -3.72 14.17 -13.41
C GLY A 150 -5.15 13.71 -13.10
N ASN A 151 -5.42 12.43 -13.19
CA ASN A 151 -6.70 11.76 -12.98
C ASN A 151 -6.42 10.35 -12.43
N GLU A 152 -7.43 9.64 -11.98
CA GLU A 152 -7.32 8.28 -11.43
C GLU A 152 -6.94 7.20 -12.48
N GLU A 153 -6.40 7.60 -13.64
CA GLU A 153 -5.90 6.68 -14.66
C GLU A 153 -4.52 6.12 -14.27
N GLU A 154 -4.18 5.00 -14.88
CA GLU A 154 -2.87 4.38 -14.72
C GLU A 154 -1.95 4.81 -15.88
N ALA A 155 -0.74 5.27 -15.55
CA ALA A 155 0.27 5.68 -16.52
C ALA A 155 1.52 4.80 -16.44
N PRO A 156 2.06 4.27 -17.56
CA PRO A 156 3.26 3.45 -17.54
C PRO A 156 4.49 4.30 -17.20
N LEU A 157 5.37 3.75 -16.36
CA LEU A 157 6.72 4.30 -16.19
C LEU A 157 7.59 3.93 -17.40
N THR A 158 8.37 4.89 -17.87
CA THR A 158 9.30 4.68 -19.00
C THR A 158 10.61 4.05 -18.58
N VAL A 159 10.84 3.91 -17.25
CA VAL A 159 12.02 3.30 -16.64
C VAL A 159 11.62 2.06 -15.88
N GLN A 160 12.54 1.09 -15.77
CA GLN A 160 12.36 -0.02 -14.85
C GLN A 160 12.54 0.45 -13.41
N VAL A 161 11.74 -0.08 -12.51
CA VAL A 161 11.84 0.16 -11.07
C VAL A 161 12.65 -0.96 -10.43
N ASP A 162 13.73 -0.60 -9.78
CA ASP A 162 14.48 -1.49 -8.90
C ASP A 162 14.18 -1.11 -7.44
N ALA A 163 13.26 -1.82 -6.81
CA ALA A 163 12.81 -1.56 -5.45
C ALA A 163 13.94 -1.66 -4.41
N ARG A 164 15.05 -2.38 -4.72
CA ARG A 164 16.22 -2.47 -3.83
C ARG A 164 16.85 -1.10 -3.61
N THR A 165 16.75 -0.18 -4.58
CA THR A 165 17.34 1.16 -4.48
C THR A 165 16.64 2.05 -3.44
N LEU A 166 15.43 1.64 -3.00
CA LEU A 166 14.65 2.34 -1.99
C LEU A 166 14.82 1.71 -0.59
N MET A 167 15.49 0.56 -0.49
CA MET A 167 15.70 -0.12 0.79
C MET A 167 16.89 0.51 1.54
N PRO A 168 16.79 0.64 2.88
CA PRO A 168 17.91 1.08 3.69
C PRO A 168 19.05 0.06 3.68
N THR A 169 20.29 0.53 3.80
CA THR A 169 21.49 -0.33 3.84
C THR A 169 21.65 -1.06 5.18
N THR A 170 21.01 -0.59 6.23
CA THR A 170 21.02 -1.19 7.56
C THR A 170 19.57 -1.48 7.95
N LEU A 171 19.26 -2.75 8.16
CA LEU A 171 17.91 -3.20 8.52
C LEU A 171 17.81 -3.25 10.04
N MET A 172 17.37 -2.14 10.66
CA MET A 172 16.72 -2.18 11.97
C MET A 172 15.22 -2.11 11.70
N ALA A 173 14.49 -3.12 12.12
CA ALA A 173 13.08 -3.23 11.80
C ALA A 173 12.23 -3.37 13.08
N TYR A 174 11.03 -2.83 13.01
CA TYR A 174 9.94 -3.18 13.91
C TYR A 174 9.09 -4.24 13.22
N ARG A 175 8.58 -5.19 13.98
CA ARG A 175 7.74 -6.26 13.46
C ARG A 175 6.55 -6.49 14.38
N TYR A 176 5.37 -6.59 13.80
CA TYR A 176 4.14 -6.84 14.51
C TYR A 176 3.08 -7.41 13.53
N PRO A 177 2.12 -8.20 14.02
CA PRO A 177 0.91 -8.49 13.26
C PRO A 177 0.10 -7.20 13.12
N GLY A 178 -0.34 -6.90 11.92
CA GLY A 178 -0.98 -5.61 11.63
C GLY A 178 -2.13 -5.74 10.65
N SER A 179 -2.51 -4.63 10.04
CA SER A 179 -3.59 -4.56 9.07
C SER A 179 -3.23 -3.69 7.87
N LEU A 180 -4.10 -3.69 6.86
CA LEU A 180 -4.15 -2.58 5.93
C LEU A 180 -4.48 -1.30 6.69
N THR A 181 -3.84 -0.18 6.31
CA THR A 181 -4.03 1.14 6.94
C THR A 181 -5.19 1.94 6.33
N THR A 182 -5.91 1.35 5.40
CA THR A 182 -7.14 1.89 4.79
C THR A 182 -8.21 0.80 4.74
N PRO A 183 -9.50 1.15 4.62
CA PRO A 183 -10.56 0.16 4.46
C PRO A 183 -10.26 -0.86 3.34
N PRO A 184 -10.55 -2.14 3.61
CA PRO A 184 -11.34 -2.69 4.72
C PRO A 184 -10.55 -3.00 6.00
N CYS A 185 -9.32 -2.51 6.21
CA CYS A 185 -8.48 -2.69 7.39
C CYS A 185 -8.25 -4.18 7.74
N THR A 186 -8.10 -5.00 6.72
CA THR A 186 -7.91 -6.45 6.86
C THR A 186 -6.66 -6.75 7.68
N GLU A 187 -6.80 -7.61 8.69
CA GLU A 187 -5.74 -8.12 9.57
C GLU A 187 -5.12 -9.41 9.04
N GLY A 188 -3.86 -9.72 9.42
CA GLY A 188 -3.18 -10.98 9.11
C GLY A 188 -1.83 -10.85 8.46
#